data_c093fcb52570f9da74b65909d256730f
#
_entry.id   c093fcb52570f9da74b65909d256730f
#
_cell.length_a   1.000
_cell.length_b   1.000
_cell.length_c   1.000
_cell.angle_alpha   90.00
_cell.angle_beta   90.00
_cell.angle_gamma   90.00
#
_symmetry.space_group_name_H-M   'P 1'
#
loop_
_entity.id
_entity.type
_entity.pdbx_description
1 polymer ?
#
loop_
_entity_poly.entity_id
_entity_poly.type
_entity_poly.pdbx_seq_one_letter_code
_entity_poly.pdbx_strand_id
1 'polypeptide(L)'
;TDKGVVLRFNAKLDAKLATNPESYSAERWNYKRTPEYGSPHLKLDGSNGQEWLNASSAYLSTDGQSVLVAFPEMKTCHQMRVGWGLQSADGLKAANTAYFSPWELMPFDAAKLGFERGLKIDLTPRKSAVAAAVNPTIEEGERLYQMFGCMACHSTDGTLVGKVGPSWKGLFGTERDIAKGVKGKVKADENYLRESIVNPSAKVVKGFEKFDTGMPIYAGILNDSQIDSLILYIKSLK
;
A
#
# COMPACT_ATOMS: atom_id res chain seq x y z
N THR A 1 -15.70 -8.10 -10.84
CA THR A 1 -17.16 -8.18 -10.71
C THR A 1 -17.69 -7.04 -9.85
N ASP A 2 -19.00 -6.90 -9.72
CA ASP A 2 -19.68 -5.95 -8.83
C ASP A 2 -19.50 -6.25 -7.33
N LYS A 3 -19.01 -7.46 -6.99
CA LYS A 3 -18.76 -7.91 -5.60
C LYS A 3 -17.29 -7.92 -5.23
N GLY A 4 -16.40 -7.82 -6.19
CA GLY A 4 -14.96 -7.90 -5.94
C GLY A 4 -14.16 -8.38 -7.14
N VAL A 5 -12.96 -8.85 -6.88
CA VAL A 5 -12.01 -9.34 -7.87
C VAL A 5 -11.86 -10.84 -7.77
N VAL A 6 -11.95 -11.54 -8.90
CA VAL A 6 -11.66 -12.97 -8.96
C VAL A 6 -10.23 -13.16 -9.46
N LEU A 7 -9.39 -13.76 -8.61
CA LEU A 7 -8.03 -14.17 -8.92
C LEU A 7 -8.04 -15.66 -9.29
N ARG A 8 -7.38 -16.04 -10.38
CA ARG A 8 -7.27 -17.44 -10.82
C ARG A 8 -5.81 -17.89 -10.82
N PHE A 9 -5.59 -19.10 -10.36
CA PHE A 9 -4.27 -19.71 -10.22
C PHE A 9 -4.22 -21.05 -10.96
N ASN A 10 -3.02 -21.46 -11.32
CA ASN A 10 -2.75 -22.75 -11.96
C ASN A 10 -2.53 -23.92 -10.97
N ALA A 11 -2.64 -23.65 -9.67
CA ALA A 11 -2.49 -24.62 -8.59
C ALA A 11 -3.59 -24.44 -7.55
N LYS A 12 -3.87 -25.51 -6.79
CA LYS A 12 -4.76 -25.41 -5.62
C LYS A 12 -4.09 -24.57 -4.54
N LEU A 13 -4.87 -23.73 -3.89
CA LEU A 13 -4.40 -22.82 -2.86
C LEU A 13 -4.58 -23.41 -1.46
N ASP A 14 -3.76 -22.97 -0.52
CA ASP A 14 -4.02 -23.16 0.91
C ASP A 14 -5.33 -22.46 1.27
N ALA A 15 -6.32 -23.24 1.71
CA ALA A 15 -7.67 -22.76 1.96
C ALA A 15 -7.71 -21.69 3.08
N LYS A 16 -6.87 -21.83 4.11
CA LYS A 16 -6.84 -20.91 5.25
C LYS A 16 -6.32 -19.54 4.84
N LEU A 17 -5.26 -19.49 4.04
CA LEU A 17 -4.73 -18.23 3.52
C LEU A 17 -5.66 -17.65 2.46
N ALA A 18 -6.19 -18.48 1.56
CA ALA A 18 -7.05 -18.03 0.48
C ALA A 18 -8.38 -17.44 0.95
N THR A 19 -8.93 -17.91 2.07
CA THR A 19 -10.17 -17.38 2.64
C THR A 19 -9.96 -16.32 3.70
N ASN A 20 -8.70 -15.96 4.01
CA ASN A 20 -8.38 -14.86 4.91
C ASN A 20 -8.34 -13.53 4.15
N PRO A 21 -9.26 -12.57 4.36
CA PRO A 21 -9.24 -11.28 3.68
C PRO A 21 -7.99 -10.45 3.97
N GLU A 22 -7.27 -10.71 5.08
CA GLU A 22 -6.00 -10.06 5.40
C GLU A 22 -4.84 -10.49 4.47
N SER A 23 -5.02 -11.58 3.72
CA SER A 23 -4.04 -12.02 2.71
C SER A 23 -4.01 -11.13 1.47
N TYR A 24 -4.91 -10.14 1.38
CA TYR A 24 -5.09 -9.30 0.20
C TYR A 24 -4.97 -7.83 0.53
N SER A 25 -4.41 -7.07 -0.42
CA SER A 25 -4.39 -5.62 -0.41
C SER A 25 -4.94 -5.10 -1.73
N ALA A 26 -5.69 -4.00 -1.69
CA ALA A 26 -6.16 -3.38 -2.91
C ALA A 26 -6.18 -1.86 -2.80
N GLU A 27 -5.96 -1.22 -3.93
CA GLU A 27 -6.08 0.22 -4.09
C GLU A 27 -6.59 0.54 -5.49
N ARG A 28 -7.25 1.69 -5.63
CA ARG A 28 -7.76 2.18 -6.92
C ARG A 28 -7.55 3.66 -7.07
N TRP A 29 -7.48 4.11 -8.33
CA TRP A 29 -7.34 5.53 -8.64
C TRP A 29 -7.78 5.84 -10.07
N ASN A 30 -8.03 7.11 -10.31
CA ASN A 30 -8.15 7.70 -11.62
C ASN A 30 -6.88 8.47 -11.97
N TYR A 31 -6.71 8.80 -13.25
CA TYR A 31 -5.64 9.67 -13.73
C TYR A 31 -6.21 11.00 -14.18
N LYS A 32 -5.54 12.09 -13.82
CA LYS A 32 -5.73 13.37 -14.48
C LYS A 32 -4.83 13.38 -15.72
N ARG A 33 -5.41 13.41 -16.90
CA ARG A 33 -4.64 13.58 -18.14
C ARG A 33 -4.03 14.97 -18.17
N THR A 34 -2.71 15.05 -18.29
CA THR A 34 -1.96 16.29 -18.46
C THR A 34 -1.02 16.13 -19.65
N PRO A 35 -0.58 17.24 -20.30
CA PRO A 35 0.46 17.18 -21.33
C PRO A 35 1.82 16.72 -20.81
N GLU A 36 2.03 16.79 -19.52
CA GLU A 36 3.27 16.44 -18.85
C GLU A 36 3.38 14.93 -18.63
N TYR A 37 4.58 14.42 -18.62
CA TYR A 37 4.84 13.02 -18.31
C TYR A 37 4.51 12.74 -16.84
N GLY A 38 3.77 11.66 -16.59
CA GLY A 38 3.37 11.26 -15.25
C GLY A 38 2.03 11.89 -14.82
N SER A 39 0.93 11.28 -15.23
CA SER A 39 -0.41 11.74 -14.83
C SER A 39 -0.62 11.58 -13.32
N PRO A 40 -1.00 12.64 -12.58
CA PRO A 40 -1.31 12.53 -11.16
C PRO A 40 -2.43 11.53 -10.89
N HIS A 41 -2.28 10.76 -9.82
CA HIS A 41 -3.33 9.87 -9.34
C HIS A 41 -4.40 10.68 -8.59
N LEU A 42 -5.65 10.39 -8.88
CA LEU A 42 -6.80 10.98 -8.22
C LEU A 42 -7.66 9.89 -7.60
N LYS A 43 -8.16 10.13 -6.40
CA LYS A 43 -9.25 9.33 -5.83
C LYS A 43 -10.52 9.47 -6.67
N LEU A 44 -11.52 8.64 -6.44
CA LEU A 44 -12.78 8.71 -7.19
C LEU A 44 -13.57 10.01 -6.93
N ASP A 45 -13.35 10.67 -5.81
CA ASP A 45 -13.91 11.99 -5.48
C ASP A 45 -13.16 13.16 -6.14
N GLY A 46 -12.08 12.86 -6.89
CA GLY A 46 -11.25 13.85 -7.56
C GLY A 46 -10.12 14.44 -6.72
N SER A 47 -10.01 14.11 -5.44
CA SER A 47 -8.89 14.52 -4.59
C SER A 47 -7.60 13.76 -4.98
N ASN A 48 -6.43 14.33 -4.66
CA ASN A 48 -5.15 13.71 -4.98
C ASN A 48 -4.93 12.42 -4.20
N GLY A 49 -4.34 11.42 -4.86
CA GLY A 49 -3.91 10.16 -4.25
C GLY A 49 -4.69 8.95 -4.76
N GLN A 50 -4.65 7.88 -4.00
CA GLN A 50 -5.26 6.58 -4.26
C GLN A 50 -6.22 6.23 -3.13
N GLU A 51 -7.23 5.40 -3.42
CA GLU A 51 -8.15 4.87 -2.41
C GLU A 51 -7.76 3.44 -2.05
N TRP A 52 -7.53 3.19 -0.78
CA TRP A 52 -7.38 1.85 -0.25
C TRP A 52 -8.73 1.17 -0.12
N LEU A 53 -8.77 -0.11 -0.50
CA LEU A 53 -9.93 -0.97 -0.36
C LEU A 53 -9.59 -2.10 0.60
N ASN A 54 -10.39 -2.24 1.65
CA ASN A 54 -10.29 -3.37 2.56
C ASN A 54 -11.21 -4.48 2.07
N ALA A 55 -10.65 -5.67 1.88
CA ALA A 55 -11.45 -6.85 1.59
C ALA A 55 -12.40 -7.13 2.77
N SER A 56 -13.69 -7.28 2.50
CA SER A 56 -14.67 -7.67 3.51
C SER A 56 -14.62 -9.16 3.80
N SER A 57 -14.44 -9.96 2.75
CA SER A 57 -14.40 -11.42 2.82
C SER A 57 -13.60 -11.97 1.63
N ALA A 58 -13.22 -13.23 1.71
CA ALA A 58 -12.59 -13.95 0.61
C ALA A 58 -13.16 -15.38 0.53
N TYR A 59 -13.40 -15.86 -0.68
CA TYR A 59 -14.04 -17.15 -0.94
C TYR A 59 -13.22 -17.95 -1.94
N LEU A 60 -12.97 -19.22 -1.61
CA LEU A 60 -12.27 -20.14 -2.47
C LEU A 60 -13.28 -20.88 -3.37
N SER A 61 -12.95 -21.06 -4.64
CA SER A 61 -13.73 -21.86 -5.58
C SER A 61 -13.74 -23.34 -5.21
N THR A 62 -14.70 -24.08 -5.76
CA THR A 62 -14.88 -25.53 -5.47
C THR A 62 -13.68 -26.37 -5.91
N ASP A 63 -12.95 -25.96 -6.95
CA ASP A 63 -11.73 -26.61 -7.41
C ASP A 63 -10.46 -26.17 -6.64
N GLY A 64 -10.60 -25.16 -5.77
CA GLY A 64 -9.49 -24.63 -4.98
C GLY A 64 -8.50 -23.76 -5.75
N GLN A 65 -8.81 -23.37 -6.99
CA GLN A 65 -7.87 -22.63 -7.86
C GLN A 65 -8.25 -21.17 -8.11
N SER A 66 -9.42 -20.74 -7.64
CA SER A 66 -9.84 -19.35 -7.79
C SER A 66 -10.29 -18.77 -6.46
N VAL A 67 -10.06 -17.47 -6.27
CA VAL A 67 -10.52 -16.74 -5.08
C VAL A 67 -11.31 -15.53 -5.52
N LEU A 68 -12.52 -15.36 -4.96
CA LEU A 68 -13.19 -14.07 -4.95
C LEU A 68 -12.71 -13.28 -3.73
N VAL A 69 -12.05 -12.16 -3.97
CA VAL A 69 -11.74 -11.16 -2.94
C VAL A 69 -12.85 -10.12 -3.00
N ALA A 70 -13.70 -10.08 -1.98
CA ALA A 70 -14.88 -9.21 -1.96
C ALA A 70 -14.58 -7.84 -1.36
N PHE A 71 -15.06 -6.80 -2.00
CA PHE A 71 -14.94 -5.42 -1.54
C PHE A 71 -16.33 -4.77 -1.42
N PRO A 72 -16.63 -4.06 -0.31
CA PRO A 72 -17.95 -3.47 -0.08
C PRO A 72 -18.39 -2.47 -1.14
N GLU A 73 -17.44 -1.76 -1.74
CA GLU A 73 -17.70 -0.68 -2.67
C GLU A 73 -16.88 -0.81 -3.95
N MET A 74 -17.19 -1.84 -4.75
CA MET A 74 -16.61 -1.91 -6.08
C MET A 74 -17.18 -0.79 -6.96
N LYS A 75 -16.28 -0.07 -7.63
CA LYS A 75 -16.59 1.00 -8.59
C LYS A 75 -15.63 0.94 -9.75
N THR A 76 -16.06 1.39 -10.90
CA THR A 76 -15.19 1.57 -12.07
C THR A 76 -14.13 2.63 -11.78
N CYS A 77 -12.92 2.44 -12.29
CA CYS A 77 -11.82 3.40 -12.18
C CYS A 77 -10.80 3.19 -13.29
N HIS A 78 -9.87 4.13 -13.44
CA HIS A 78 -8.84 4.01 -14.47
C HIS A 78 -7.83 2.92 -14.15
N GLN A 79 -7.51 2.70 -12.88
CA GLN A 79 -6.56 1.68 -12.46
C GLN A 79 -6.93 1.13 -11.10
N MET A 80 -6.78 -0.18 -10.96
CA MET A 80 -6.86 -0.88 -9.69
C MET A 80 -5.64 -1.79 -9.54
N ARG A 81 -5.09 -1.83 -8.35
CA ARG A 81 -4.05 -2.77 -7.93
C ARG A 81 -4.63 -3.75 -6.92
N VAL A 82 -4.33 -5.03 -7.09
CA VAL A 82 -4.62 -6.05 -6.09
C VAL A 82 -3.36 -6.86 -5.83
N GLY A 83 -2.90 -6.88 -4.60
CA GLY A 83 -1.80 -7.71 -4.12
C GLY A 83 -2.31 -8.86 -3.28
N TRP A 84 -1.57 -9.96 -3.27
CA TRP A 84 -1.89 -11.13 -2.45
C TRP A 84 -0.64 -11.82 -1.91
N GLY A 85 -0.76 -12.35 -0.68
CA GLY A 85 0.27 -13.13 -0.01
C GLY A 85 -0.24 -14.55 0.27
N LEU A 86 -0.25 -15.42 -0.75
CA LEU A 86 -0.81 -16.77 -0.69
C LEU A 86 0.27 -17.84 -0.76
N GLN A 87 -0.17 -19.07 -0.54
CA GLN A 87 0.58 -20.29 -0.81
C GLN A 87 -0.33 -21.29 -1.53
N SER A 88 0.26 -22.16 -2.31
CA SER A 88 -0.43 -23.34 -2.83
C SER A 88 -0.67 -24.37 -1.72
N ALA A 89 -1.53 -25.33 -1.95
CA ALA A 89 -1.85 -26.39 -0.98
C ALA A 89 -0.64 -27.26 -0.60
N ASP A 90 0.40 -27.31 -1.44
CA ASP A 90 1.68 -27.97 -1.20
C ASP A 90 2.76 -27.04 -0.61
N GLY A 91 2.38 -25.81 -0.23
CA GLY A 91 3.24 -24.86 0.51
C GLY A 91 4.12 -23.97 -0.36
N LEU A 92 4.00 -24.02 -1.68
CA LEU A 92 4.75 -23.11 -2.55
C LEU A 92 4.20 -21.69 -2.47
N LYS A 93 5.10 -20.71 -2.33
CA LYS A 93 4.73 -19.30 -2.26
C LYS A 93 4.07 -18.82 -3.56
N ALA A 94 2.89 -18.24 -3.43
CA ALA A 94 2.09 -17.67 -4.52
C ALA A 94 1.74 -16.21 -4.21
N ALA A 95 2.75 -15.37 -3.92
CA ALA A 95 2.58 -13.96 -3.63
C ALA A 95 2.90 -13.12 -4.86
N ASN A 96 2.02 -12.19 -5.22
CA ASN A 96 2.21 -11.30 -6.36
C ASN A 96 1.24 -10.11 -6.29
N THR A 97 1.27 -9.27 -7.34
CA THR A 97 0.41 -8.11 -7.53
C THR A 97 -0.07 -8.05 -8.97
N ALA A 98 -1.35 -7.74 -9.17
CA ALA A 98 -1.93 -7.48 -10.47
C ALA A 98 -2.41 -6.03 -10.58
N TYR A 99 -2.25 -5.45 -11.77
CA TYR A 99 -2.79 -4.13 -12.14
C TYR A 99 -3.76 -4.31 -13.30
N PHE A 100 -4.92 -3.68 -13.21
CA PHE A 100 -5.95 -3.74 -14.25
C PHE A 100 -6.87 -2.53 -14.18
N SER A 101 -7.63 -2.31 -15.25
CA SER A 101 -8.58 -1.20 -15.39
C SER A 101 -10.03 -1.73 -15.36
N PRO A 102 -10.75 -1.64 -14.26
CA PRO A 102 -12.14 -2.08 -14.19
C PRO A 102 -13.07 -1.02 -14.80
N TRP A 103 -13.17 -1.03 -16.14
CA TRP A 103 -14.05 -0.14 -16.90
C TRP A 103 -15.52 -0.50 -16.79
N GLU A 104 -15.79 -1.78 -16.52
CA GLU A 104 -17.12 -2.33 -16.35
C GLU A 104 -17.11 -3.35 -15.21
N LEU A 105 -18.18 -3.39 -14.44
CA LEU A 105 -18.38 -4.34 -13.36
C LEU A 105 -19.48 -5.35 -13.74
N MET A 106 -19.06 -6.56 -14.12
CA MET A 106 -19.98 -7.63 -14.41
C MET A 106 -20.64 -8.14 -13.11
N PRO A 107 -21.94 -8.52 -13.13
CA PRO A 107 -22.56 -9.18 -11.99
C PRO A 107 -21.80 -10.44 -11.60
N PHE A 108 -21.63 -10.67 -10.30
CA PHE A 108 -20.99 -11.89 -9.82
C PHE A 108 -21.93 -13.09 -9.98
N ASP A 109 -21.52 -14.05 -10.78
CA ASP A 109 -22.22 -15.33 -10.98
C ASP A 109 -21.36 -16.47 -10.41
N ALA A 110 -21.70 -16.95 -9.22
CA ALA A 110 -20.94 -17.98 -8.52
C ALA A 110 -20.76 -19.25 -9.35
N ALA A 111 -21.82 -19.73 -10.01
CA ALA A 111 -21.79 -20.97 -10.77
C ALA A 111 -20.88 -20.87 -12.01
N LYS A 112 -20.96 -19.75 -12.75
CA LYS A 112 -20.11 -19.52 -13.92
C LYS A 112 -18.64 -19.35 -13.55
N LEU A 113 -18.36 -18.84 -12.36
CA LEU A 113 -17.00 -18.57 -11.90
C LEU A 113 -16.38 -19.71 -11.07
N GLY A 114 -17.11 -20.83 -10.92
CA GLY A 114 -16.61 -22.04 -10.25
C GLY A 114 -16.73 -22.01 -8.73
N PHE A 115 -17.57 -21.13 -8.19
CA PHE A 115 -17.87 -21.07 -6.76
C PHE A 115 -19.14 -21.87 -6.43
N GLU A 116 -19.36 -22.13 -5.15
CA GLU A 116 -20.54 -22.80 -4.66
C GLU A 116 -21.82 -22.08 -5.12
N ARG A 117 -22.78 -22.86 -5.66
CA ARG A 117 -24.04 -22.29 -6.13
C ARG A 117 -24.83 -21.70 -4.96
N GLY A 118 -25.23 -20.44 -5.08
CA GLY A 118 -25.94 -19.72 -4.02
C GLY A 118 -25.04 -19.12 -2.94
N LEU A 119 -23.72 -19.06 -3.17
CA LEU A 119 -22.77 -18.42 -2.28
C LEU A 119 -23.23 -16.98 -1.95
N LYS A 120 -23.43 -16.73 -0.66
CA LYS A 120 -23.74 -15.39 -0.15
C LYS A 120 -22.44 -14.64 0.15
N ILE A 121 -22.23 -13.51 -0.52
CA ILE A 121 -21.04 -12.69 -0.33
C ILE A 121 -21.28 -11.71 0.81
N ASP A 122 -20.44 -11.80 1.85
CA ASP A 122 -20.44 -10.82 2.94
C ASP A 122 -19.68 -9.58 2.47
N LEU A 123 -20.40 -8.48 2.29
CA LEU A 123 -19.87 -7.16 1.94
C LEU A 123 -19.85 -6.21 3.14
N THR A 124 -20.05 -6.71 4.34
CA THR A 124 -19.97 -5.89 5.56
C THR A 124 -18.57 -5.25 5.65
N PRO A 125 -18.46 -3.91 5.67
CA PRO A 125 -17.18 -3.26 5.76
C PRO A 125 -16.44 -3.73 7.02
N ARG A 126 -15.28 -4.32 6.83
CA ARG A 126 -14.40 -4.64 7.96
C ARG A 126 -13.65 -3.37 8.33
N LYS A 127 -13.64 -3.06 9.63
CA LYS A 127 -12.57 -2.22 10.15
C LYS A 127 -11.29 -2.98 9.85
N SER A 128 -10.46 -2.43 8.96
CA SER A 128 -9.15 -3.02 8.68
C SER A 128 -8.48 -3.35 10.01
N ALA A 129 -7.89 -4.53 10.16
CA ALA A 129 -6.96 -4.79 11.24
C ALA A 129 -5.79 -3.79 11.19
N VAL A 130 -5.51 -3.26 9.98
CA VAL A 130 -4.61 -2.12 9.74
C VAL A 130 -5.26 -0.79 10.20
N ALA A 131 -6.59 -0.69 10.28
CA ALA A 131 -7.34 0.47 10.78
C ALA A 131 -7.90 0.28 12.20
N ALA A 132 -7.84 -0.89 12.80
CA ALA A 132 -7.89 -1.01 14.24
C ALA A 132 -6.70 -0.19 14.76
N ALA A 133 -6.98 0.84 15.55
CA ALA A 133 -5.96 1.66 16.18
C ALA A 133 -4.96 0.76 16.92
N VAL A 134 -4.00 0.23 16.17
CA VAL A 134 -2.77 -0.27 16.75
C VAL A 134 -2.12 1.00 17.26
N ASN A 135 -2.01 1.11 18.58
CA ASN A 135 -1.17 2.16 19.15
C ASN A 135 0.15 2.11 18.40
N PRO A 136 0.64 3.21 17.86
CA PRO A 136 1.89 3.22 17.14
C PRO A 136 2.99 2.60 17.99
N THR A 137 3.75 1.65 17.41
CA THR A 137 4.87 1.00 18.10
C THR A 137 6.14 1.06 17.27
N ILE A 138 7.30 0.95 17.93
CA ILE A 138 8.60 0.92 17.28
C ILE A 138 8.73 -0.34 16.41
N GLU A 139 8.27 -1.49 16.92
CA GLU A 139 8.32 -2.79 16.24
C GLU A 139 7.49 -2.78 14.95
N GLU A 140 6.31 -2.16 14.99
CA GLU A 140 5.50 -1.99 13.79
C GLU A 140 6.19 -1.04 12.80
N GLY A 141 6.82 0.03 13.27
CA GLY A 141 7.62 0.94 12.46
C GLY A 141 8.77 0.23 11.74
N GLU A 142 9.51 -0.64 12.45
CA GLU A 142 10.57 -1.45 11.87
C GLU A 142 10.04 -2.44 10.82
N ARG A 143 8.92 -3.10 11.11
CA ARG A 143 8.25 -4.01 10.17
C ARG A 143 7.83 -3.27 8.89
N LEU A 144 7.24 -2.08 9.03
CA LEU A 144 6.84 -1.24 7.90
C LEU A 144 8.03 -0.77 7.07
N TYR A 145 9.15 -0.38 7.70
CA TYR A 145 10.39 0.00 7.05
C TYR A 145 10.88 -1.08 6.09
N GLN A 146 10.80 -2.36 6.51
CA GLN A 146 11.17 -3.50 5.66
C GLN A 146 10.09 -3.78 4.60
N MET A 147 8.83 -3.84 5.01
CA MET A 147 7.70 -4.24 4.15
C MET A 147 7.45 -3.28 3.00
N PHE A 148 7.56 -1.97 3.25
CA PHE A 148 7.37 -0.94 2.22
C PHE A 148 8.65 -0.56 1.47
N GLY A 149 9.74 -1.31 1.69
CA GLY A 149 10.98 -1.15 0.95
C GLY A 149 11.75 0.13 1.29
N CYS A 150 11.47 0.80 2.40
CA CYS A 150 12.18 2.01 2.84
C CYS A 150 13.69 1.76 2.97
N MET A 151 14.06 0.53 3.38
CA MET A 151 15.42 0.06 3.53
C MET A 151 16.25 0.09 2.24
N ALA A 152 15.60 0.04 1.07
CA ALA A 152 16.31 0.13 -0.21
C ALA A 152 17.02 1.47 -0.37
N CYS A 153 16.37 2.55 0.09
CA CYS A 153 16.83 3.92 -0.07
C CYS A 153 17.43 4.53 1.20
N HIS A 154 16.94 4.14 2.38
CA HIS A 154 17.35 4.69 3.67
C HIS A 154 18.08 3.63 4.51
N SER A 155 19.16 4.03 5.17
CA SER A 155 19.84 3.18 6.15
C SER A 155 19.40 3.53 7.59
N THR A 156 19.64 2.61 8.51
CA THR A 156 19.39 2.78 9.95
C THR A 156 20.67 2.78 10.77
N ASP A 157 21.81 2.60 10.11
CA ASP A 157 23.15 2.49 10.72
C ASP A 157 24.06 3.69 10.44
N GLY A 158 23.61 4.67 9.64
CA GLY A 158 24.39 5.83 9.22
C GLY A 158 25.07 5.66 7.86
N THR A 159 25.06 4.48 7.27
CA THR A 159 25.67 4.23 5.96
C THR A 159 24.93 5.01 4.86
N LEU A 160 25.69 5.70 4.01
CA LEU A 160 25.17 6.40 2.82
C LEU A 160 25.60 5.73 1.50
N VAL A 161 26.53 4.77 1.56
CA VAL A 161 27.04 4.08 0.37
C VAL A 161 25.91 3.26 -0.27
N GLY A 162 25.64 3.52 -1.55
CA GLY A 162 24.57 2.86 -2.31
C GLY A 162 23.15 3.27 -1.90
N LYS A 163 22.99 4.30 -1.06
CA LYS A 163 21.69 4.83 -0.65
C LYS A 163 21.36 6.11 -1.43
N VAL A 164 20.10 6.22 -1.80
CA VAL A 164 19.56 7.38 -2.56
C VAL A 164 18.74 8.32 -1.68
N GLY A 165 18.58 7.98 -0.42
CA GLY A 165 17.93 8.79 0.62
C GLY A 165 18.83 8.96 1.86
N PRO A 166 18.54 9.94 2.73
CA PRO A 166 19.28 10.15 3.97
C PRO A 166 19.15 8.97 4.93
N SER A 167 20.20 8.73 5.72
CA SER A 167 20.11 7.76 6.82
C SER A 167 19.09 8.22 7.87
N TRP A 168 18.38 7.27 8.47
CA TRP A 168 17.46 7.54 9.58
C TRP A 168 18.17 7.57 10.94
N LYS A 169 19.42 7.04 11.02
CA LYS A 169 20.20 7.08 12.26
C LYS A 169 20.43 8.51 12.70
N GLY A 170 20.03 8.82 13.92
CA GLY A 170 20.19 10.15 14.53
C GLY A 170 19.45 11.27 13.79
N LEU A 171 18.50 10.94 12.89
CA LEU A 171 17.83 11.94 12.07
C LEU A 171 16.89 12.83 12.89
N PHE A 172 16.10 12.24 13.79
CA PHE A 172 15.10 12.98 14.55
C PHE A 172 15.71 14.10 15.41
N GLY A 173 15.14 15.29 15.32
CA GLY A 173 15.58 16.46 16.06
C GLY A 173 16.73 17.26 15.44
N THR A 174 17.36 16.75 14.36
CA THR A 174 18.46 17.47 13.67
C THR A 174 17.92 18.57 12.76
N GLU A 175 18.77 19.56 12.47
CA GLU A 175 18.50 20.55 11.42
C GLU A 175 18.87 19.99 10.05
N ARG A 176 17.98 20.20 9.07
CA ARG A 176 18.17 19.77 7.68
C ARG A 176 18.23 20.99 6.76
N ASP A 177 19.29 21.08 5.97
CA ASP A 177 19.37 22.07 4.89
C ASP A 177 18.47 21.60 3.73
N ILE A 178 17.54 22.45 3.33
CA ILE A 178 16.59 22.16 2.23
C ILE A 178 17.09 22.81 0.95
N ALA A 179 17.28 21.99 -0.07
CA ALA A 179 17.70 22.44 -1.40
C ALA A 179 16.54 22.83 -2.30
N LYS A 180 15.39 22.09 -2.19
CA LYS A 180 14.19 22.33 -2.98
C LYS A 180 12.96 22.37 -2.06
N GLY A 181 12.04 23.27 -2.34
CA GLY A 181 10.86 23.54 -1.52
C GLY A 181 11.04 24.82 -0.71
N VAL A 182 10.88 24.75 0.60
CA VAL A 182 11.12 25.89 1.50
C VAL A 182 12.61 26.16 1.60
N LYS A 183 13.05 27.40 1.32
CA LYS A 183 14.46 27.77 1.48
C LYS A 183 14.85 27.85 2.96
N GLY A 184 15.98 27.27 3.30
CA GLY A 184 16.58 27.38 4.63
C GLY A 184 16.69 26.04 5.36
N LYS A 185 16.84 26.14 6.69
CA LYS A 185 16.92 24.95 7.55
C LYS A 185 15.57 24.63 8.15
N VAL A 186 15.26 23.36 8.25
CA VAL A 186 14.09 22.84 8.93
C VAL A 186 14.50 21.80 9.97
N LYS A 187 13.80 21.75 11.08
CA LYS A 187 14.00 20.70 12.09
C LYS A 187 13.32 19.42 11.65
N ALA A 188 14.03 18.31 11.74
CA ALA A 188 13.48 16.98 11.49
C ALA A 188 12.61 16.52 12.67
N ASP A 189 11.46 17.17 12.87
CA ASP A 189 10.44 16.82 13.85
C ASP A 189 9.39 15.86 13.25
N GLU A 190 8.37 15.51 14.03
CA GLU A 190 7.28 14.63 13.60
C GLU A 190 6.55 15.15 12.35
N ASN A 191 6.31 16.46 12.27
CA ASN A 191 5.62 17.08 11.13
C ASN A 191 6.45 16.99 9.85
N TYR A 192 7.75 17.28 9.97
CA TYR A 192 8.69 17.13 8.85
C TYR A 192 8.76 15.69 8.37
N LEU A 193 8.87 14.71 9.29
CA LEU A 193 8.93 13.28 8.93
C LEU A 193 7.62 12.82 8.27
N ARG A 194 6.49 13.22 8.82
CA ARG A 194 5.17 12.92 8.24
C ARG A 194 5.05 13.49 6.82
N GLU A 195 5.38 14.78 6.65
CA GLU A 195 5.35 15.42 5.32
C GLU A 195 6.29 14.70 4.33
N SER A 196 7.49 14.34 4.76
CA SER A 196 8.46 13.64 3.91
C SER A 196 7.96 12.25 3.46
N ILE A 197 7.17 11.57 4.28
CA ILE A 197 6.57 10.27 3.95
C ILE A 197 5.39 10.46 2.97
N VAL A 198 4.52 11.43 3.20
CA VAL A 198 3.28 11.58 2.40
C VAL A 198 3.47 12.47 1.17
N ASN A 199 4.46 13.34 1.16
CA ASN A 199 4.78 14.26 0.06
C ASN A 199 6.30 14.51 -0.01
N PRO A 200 7.10 13.51 -0.42
CA PRO A 200 8.57 13.57 -0.34
C PRO A 200 9.22 14.71 -1.16
N SER A 201 8.56 15.14 -2.24
CA SER A 201 9.06 16.24 -3.07
C SER A 201 8.75 17.64 -2.53
N ALA A 202 7.99 17.76 -1.43
CA ALA A 202 7.71 19.07 -0.81
C ALA A 202 8.97 19.75 -0.26
N LYS A 203 9.88 18.94 0.31
CA LYS A 203 11.15 19.42 0.88
C LYS A 203 12.27 18.42 0.59
N VAL A 204 13.12 18.74 -0.37
CA VAL A 204 14.26 17.89 -0.72
C VAL A 204 15.51 18.37 0.00
N VAL A 205 16.13 17.46 0.75
CA VAL A 205 17.33 17.72 1.55
C VAL A 205 18.53 17.92 0.63
N LYS A 206 19.39 18.89 0.96
CA LYS A 206 20.65 19.16 0.26
C LYS A 206 21.52 17.90 0.17
N GLY A 207 22.02 17.62 -1.03
CA GLY A 207 22.81 16.43 -1.34
C GLY A 207 21.97 15.25 -1.91
N PHE A 208 20.65 15.38 -1.90
CA PHE A 208 19.73 14.37 -2.46
C PHE A 208 18.87 14.90 -3.62
N GLU A 209 19.18 16.07 -4.17
CA GLU A 209 18.39 16.77 -5.19
C GLU A 209 18.21 15.93 -6.46
N LYS A 210 19.25 15.18 -6.85
CA LYS A 210 19.20 14.28 -8.03
C LYS A 210 18.30 13.07 -7.84
N PHE A 211 17.82 12.81 -6.63
CA PHE A 211 16.92 11.71 -6.26
C PHE A 211 15.53 12.22 -5.87
N ASP A 212 15.20 13.47 -6.14
CA ASP A 212 13.95 14.14 -5.76
C ASP A 212 12.67 13.35 -6.10
N THR A 213 12.67 12.67 -7.25
CA THR A 213 11.52 11.85 -7.69
C THR A 213 11.65 10.36 -7.34
N GLY A 214 12.70 9.98 -6.61
CA GLY A 214 12.99 8.57 -6.32
C GLY A 214 12.23 7.98 -5.13
N MET A 215 11.77 8.82 -4.20
CA MET A 215 11.00 8.34 -3.05
C MET A 215 9.52 8.23 -3.42
N PRO A 216 8.89 7.05 -3.23
CA PRO A 216 7.46 6.88 -3.46
C PRO A 216 6.62 7.78 -2.55
N ILE A 217 5.47 8.22 -3.05
CA ILE A 217 4.47 8.96 -2.26
C ILE A 217 3.64 7.95 -1.47
N TYR A 218 3.68 8.02 -0.14
CA TYR A 218 2.93 7.12 0.74
C TYR A 218 1.60 7.69 1.24
N ALA A 219 1.20 8.88 0.77
CA ALA A 219 -0.13 9.44 1.03
C ALA A 219 -1.23 8.48 0.53
N GLY A 220 -2.12 8.05 1.43
CA GLY A 220 -3.16 7.08 1.12
C GLY A 220 -2.68 5.63 0.99
N ILE A 221 -1.36 5.38 1.11
CA ILE A 221 -0.74 4.05 1.19
C ILE A 221 -0.59 3.62 2.65
N LEU A 222 -0.05 4.51 3.46
CA LEU A 222 0.07 4.34 4.90
C LEU A 222 -1.03 5.14 5.59
N ASN A 223 -1.67 4.55 6.59
CA ASN A 223 -2.58 5.28 7.46
C ASN A 223 -1.79 6.04 8.55
N ASP A 224 -2.48 6.93 9.29
CA ASP A 224 -1.84 7.78 10.29
C ASP A 224 -1.10 6.98 11.37
N SER A 225 -1.68 5.89 11.87
CA SER A 225 -1.05 5.02 12.88
C SER A 225 0.23 4.34 12.37
N GLN A 226 0.24 3.95 11.10
CA GLN A 226 1.43 3.37 10.45
C GLN A 226 2.53 4.42 10.25
N ILE A 227 2.16 5.63 9.85
CA ILE A 227 3.09 6.75 9.74
C ILE A 227 3.66 7.09 11.12
N ASP A 228 2.82 7.12 12.15
CA ASP A 228 3.27 7.34 13.53
C ASP A 228 4.22 6.24 14.01
N SER A 229 3.96 4.97 13.64
CA SER A 229 4.87 3.85 13.95
C SER A 229 6.23 4.02 13.27
N LEU A 230 6.28 4.42 11.99
CA LEU A 230 7.52 4.75 11.29
C LEU A 230 8.26 5.91 11.95
N ILE A 231 7.54 6.95 12.37
CA ILE A 231 8.12 8.09 13.08
C ILE A 231 8.71 7.64 14.43
N LEU A 232 8.00 6.79 15.19
CA LEU A 232 8.52 6.21 16.43
C LEU A 232 9.79 5.39 16.19
N TYR A 233 9.81 4.56 15.13
CA TYR A 233 11.00 3.81 14.75
C TYR A 233 12.17 4.74 14.40
N ILE A 234 11.95 5.77 13.57
CA ILE A 234 12.99 6.77 13.27
C ILE A 234 13.52 7.45 14.53
N LYS A 235 12.65 7.80 15.48
CA LYS A 235 13.03 8.42 16.77
C LYS A 235 13.84 7.47 17.65
N SER A 236 13.70 6.18 17.52
CA SER A 236 14.46 5.16 18.28
C SER A 236 15.90 4.97 17.77
N LEU A 237 16.18 5.34 16.53
CA LEU A 237 17.48 5.20 15.87
C LEU A 237 18.42 6.35 16.27
N LYS A 238 19.21 6.15 17.31
CA LYS A 238 20.18 7.13 17.84
C LYS A 238 21.56 6.97 17.19
#